data_41a473a33af484ed1f5be2cc7355a9f4
#
_entry.id   41a473a33af484ed1f5be2cc7355a9f4
#
_cell.length_a   1.000
_cell.length_b   1.000
_cell.length_c   1.000
_cell.angle_alpha   90.00
_cell.angle_beta   90.00
_cell.angle_gamma   90.00
#
_symmetry.space_group_name_H-M   'P 1'
#
loop_
_entity.id
_entity.type
_entity.pdbx_description
1 polymer ?
#
loop_
_entity_poly.entity_id
_entity_poly.type
_entity_poly.pdbx_seq_one_letter_code
_entity_poly.pdbx_strand_id
1 'polypeptide(L)'
;NESAKECIEENMILRKIGKHCVELTEGFFVQTPEDDKEFAPKWLEGCKSAGIKTEEISLEEAFKLEPNLSRDISKVYKVPDSCIDGFRLVWQNAMSARKYGGDLYTYHKVIEIITESGKVKGVKALNKVTNEVVEFGCDYIVNASGSWAGEMVALSGLAPLPISPDRGTLIVFNHRFTSRVINRLHKSSDGDIFVPHGSVTILGTTSAEANAPDDKTPTSQEVKKLLDIGRVVFPYVDDYRILRAFAGTRPLYGAKGAGRSASRNFNIVNHTEEGLSGFVSIFGGKLTTYRLMAEKVSDVVADMAGVTAKCRTADEPIIQDVSEHTISKAKKYFPQGAVNIVVDRIGADFEEVLNNIENSNEKNELICECEMVTLSEIKYVAKDAASYYLNDIRLYVVN
;
A
#
# COMPACT_ATOMS: atom_id res chain seq x y z
N ASN A 1 21.76 5.13 -6.05
CA ASN A 1 21.04 4.51 -4.93
C ASN A 1 20.14 3.41 -5.50
N GLU A 2 20.48 2.15 -5.22
CA GLU A 2 19.81 0.95 -5.75
C GLU A 2 18.30 0.98 -5.44
N SER A 3 17.93 1.30 -4.21
CA SER A 3 16.51 1.41 -3.81
C SER A 3 15.71 2.46 -4.61
N ALA A 4 16.33 3.54 -5.09
CA ALA A 4 15.63 4.52 -5.93
C ALA A 4 15.42 3.97 -7.35
N LYS A 5 16.39 3.21 -7.87
CA LYS A 5 16.28 2.54 -9.16
C LYS A 5 15.19 1.46 -9.14
N GLU A 6 15.19 0.59 -8.14
CA GLU A 6 14.13 -0.39 -7.93
C GLU A 6 12.75 0.27 -7.85
N CYS A 7 12.64 1.38 -7.11
CA CYS A 7 11.37 2.09 -6.97
C CYS A 7 10.85 2.65 -8.30
N ILE A 8 11.69 3.21 -9.16
CA ILE A 8 11.19 3.74 -10.43
C ILE A 8 10.85 2.63 -11.41
N GLU A 9 11.62 1.54 -11.44
CA GLU A 9 11.35 0.36 -12.25
C GLU A 9 10.01 -0.28 -11.83
N GLU A 10 9.80 -0.53 -10.53
CA GLU A 10 8.55 -1.09 -10.02
C GLU A 10 7.36 -0.12 -10.16
N ASN A 11 7.56 1.18 -10.04
CA ASN A 11 6.52 2.16 -10.34
C ASN A 11 6.00 2.02 -11.78
N MET A 12 6.90 1.84 -12.74
CA MET A 12 6.51 1.66 -14.15
C MET A 12 5.79 0.32 -14.37
N ILE A 13 6.23 -0.75 -13.70
CA ILE A 13 5.55 -2.05 -13.73
C ILE A 13 4.13 -1.92 -13.14
N LEU A 14 4.00 -1.33 -11.94
CA LEU A 14 2.71 -1.18 -11.25
C LEU A 14 1.69 -0.37 -12.06
N ARG A 15 2.12 0.67 -12.76
CA ARG A 15 1.25 1.43 -13.68
C ARG A 15 0.65 0.55 -14.77
N LYS A 16 1.35 -0.50 -15.19
CA LYS A 16 0.92 -1.45 -16.22
C LYS A 16 0.03 -2.54 -15.62
N ILE A 17 0.52 -3.23 -14.59
CA ILE A 17 -0.16 -4.41 -14.06
C ILE A 17 -1.29 -4.09 -13.08
N GLY A 18 -1.22 -2.96 -12.38
CA GLY A 18 -2.14 -2.51 -11.34
C GLY A 18 -2.90 -1.24 -11.73
N LYS A 19 -3.21 -1.02 -13.00
CA LYS A 19 -3.80 0.22 -13.52
C LYS A 19 -5.11 0.62 -12.81
N HIS A 20 -5.86 -0.34 -12.29
CA HIS A 20 -7.10 -0.11 -11.54
C HIS A 20 -6.87 0.38 -10.10
N CYS A 21 -5.63 0.27 -9.60
CA CYS A 21 -5.22 0.74 -8.28
C CYS A 21 -4.34 1.99 -8.33
N VAL A 22 -3.85 2.37 -9.52
CA VAL A 22 -2.85 3.43 -9.70
C VAL A 22 -3.47 4.63 -10.41
N GLU A 23 -3.47 5.78 -9.76
CA GLU A 23 -3.82 7.06 -10.36
C GLU A 23 -2.54 7.78 -10.80
N LEU A 24 -2.46 8.12 -12.09
CA LEU A 24 -1.33 8.83 -12.69
C LEU A 24 -1.43 10.32 -12.38
N THR A 25 -0.90 10.73 -11.24
CA THR A 25 -1.00 12.11 -10.74
C THR A 25 0.20 12.97 -11.10
N GLU A 26 1.33 12.38 -11.48
CA GLU A 26 2.63 13.03 -11.43
C GLU A 26 2.99 13.50 -10.01
N GLY A 27 4.16 14.05 -9.82
CA GLY A 27 4.60 14.60 -8.54
C GLY A 27 5.39 15.89 -8.70
N PHE A 28 5.29 16.76 -7.71
CA PHE A 28 6.13 17.95 -7.59
C PHE A 28 7.05 17.82 -6.37
N PHE A 29 8.31 18.18 -6.56
CA PHE A 29 9.24 18.49 -5.47
C PHE A 29 9.37 20.00 -5.40
N VAL A 30 8.92 20.58 -4.29
CA VAL A 30 8.87 22.02 -4.09
C VAL A 30 9.91 22.48 -3.08
N GLN A 31 10.67 23.51 -3.41
CA GLN A 31 11.62 24.14 -2.51
C GLN A 31 10.99 25.33 -1.80
N THR A 32 10.89 25.23 -0.48
CA THR A 32 10.38 26.29 0.39
C THR A 32 11.52 27.19 0.90
N PRO A 33 11.23 28.38 1.48
CA PRO A 33 12.26 29.26 2.03
C PRO A 33 13.13 28.64 3.13
N GLU A 34 12.57 27.64 3.84
CA GLU A 34 13.25 26.96 4.95
C GLU A 34 14.20 25.85 4.48
N ASP A 35 14.10 25.44 3.20
CA ASP A 35 14.84 24.30 2.69
C ASP A 35 16.27 24.68 2.29
N ASP A 36 17.21 23.74 2.50
CA ASP A 36 18.60 23.90 2.10
C ASP A 36 18.73 23.99 0.57
N LYS A 37 19.18 25.14 0.08
CA LYS A 37 19.35 25.39 -1.35
C LYS A 37 20.39 24.48 -2.01
N GLU A 38 21.36 23.99 -1.25
CA GLU A 38 22.39 23.07 -1.73
C GLU A 38 21.89 21.62 -1.87
N PHE A 39 20.68 21.34 -1.39
CA PHE A 39 20.11 20.01 -1.53
C PHE A 39 19.64 19.72 -2.97
N ALA A 40 19.08 20.70 -3.66
CA ALA A 40 18.52 20.52 -4.99
C ALA A 40 19.51 19.94 -6.03
N PRO A 41 20.76 20.46 -6.16
CA PRO A 41 21.75 19.87 -7.08
C PRO A 41 22.07 18.42 -6.76
N LYS A 42 22.22 18.06 -5.50
CA LYS A 42 22.50 16.68 -5.05
C LYS A 42 21.34 15.76 -5.34
N TRP A 43 20.12 16.24 -5.14
CA TRP A 43 18.89 15.49 -5.42
C TRP A 43 18.74 15.24 -6.93
N LEU A 44 18.98 16.24 -7.79
CA LEU A 44 18.94 16.11 -9.25
C LEU A 44 19.96 15.08 -9.77
N GLU A 45 21.20 15.10 -9.24
CA GLU A 45 22.21 14.10 -9.56
C GLU A 45 21.76 12.68 -9.14
N GLY A 46 21.16 12.57 -7.94
CA GLY A 46 20.57 11.33 -7.45
C GLY A 46 19.45 10.81 -8.36
N CYS A 47 18.54 11.67 -8.81
CA CYS A 47 17.48 11.32 -9.75
C CYS A 47 18.06 10.84 -11.09
N LYS A 48 19.02 11.60 -11.65
CA LYS A 48 19.68 11.23 -12.90
C LYS A 48 20.35 9.85 -12.81
N SER A 49 21.08 9.59 -11.72
CA SER A 49 21.76 8.31 -11.50
C SER A 49 20.79 7.14 -11.30
N ALA A 50 19.58 7.40 -10.81
CA ALA A 50 18.53 6.40 -10.65
C ALA A 50 17.62 6.25 -11.90
N GLY A 51 17.85 7.05 -12.96
CA GLY A 51 17.00 7.04 -14.17
C GLY A 51 15.65 7.73 -13.99
N ILE A 52 15.47 8.54 -12.93
CA ILE A 52 14.24 9.29 -12.69
C ILE A 52 14.25 10.57 -13.53
N LYS A 53 13.28 10.68 -14.43
CA LYS A 53 13.10 11.91 -15.24
C LYS A 53 12.64 13.05 -14.33
N THR A 54 13.36 14.17 -14.39
CA THR A 54 13.03 15.40 -13.65
C THR A 54 12.95 16.57 -14.62
N GLU A 55 12.04 17.50 -14.37
CA GLU A 55 11.84 18.71 -15.17
C GLU A 55 11.65 19.89 -14.21
N GLU A 56 12.47 20.92 -14.30
CA GLU A 56 12.24 22.19 -13.58
C GLU A 56 11.18 22.98 -14.37
N ILE A 57 10.08 23.32 -13.71
CA ILE A 57 8.99 24.11 -14.31
C ILE A 57 8.96 25.52 -13.72
N SER A 58 8.41 26.47 -14.48
CA SER A 58 8.24 27.84 -14.00
C SER A 58 7.27 27.91 -12.81
N LEU A 59 7.44 28.88 -11.94
CA LEU A 59 6.51 29.10 -10.82
C LEU A 59 5.10 29.47 -11.32
N GLU A 60 5.02 30.19 -12.44
CA GLU A 60 3.73 30.51 -13.07
C GLU A 60 2.97 29.23 -13.50
N GLU A 61 3.67 28.31 -14.15
CA GLU A 61 3.11 27.01 -14.52
C GLU A 61 2.74 26.19 -13.30
N ALA A 62 3.63 26.11 -12.31
CA ALA A 62 3.39 25.38 -11.07
C ALA A 62 2.13 25.88 -10.34
N PHE A 63 1.96 27.18 -10.21
CA PHE A 63 0.80 27.79 -9.55
C PHE A 63 -0.49 27.70 -10.38
N LYS A 64 -0.37 27.58 -11.69
CA LYS A 64 -1.52 27.29 -12.56
C LYS A 64 -2.00 25.85 -12.39
N LEU A 65 -1.06 24.91 -12.24
CA LEU A 65 -1.33 23.48 -12.07
C LEU A 65 -1.78 23.13 -10.65
N GLU A 66 -1.20 23.80 -9.65
CA GLU A 66 -1.49 23.62 -8.22
C GLU A 66 -1.68 25.00 -7.55
N PRO A 67 -2.89 25.58 -7.67
CA PRO A 67 -3.15 26.97 -7.27
C PRO A 67 -3.07 27.21 -5.77
N ASN A 68 -3.20 26.16 -4.97
CA ASN A 68 -3.18 26.24 -3.50
C ASN A 68 -1.76 26.24 -2.89
N LEU A 69 -0.72 26.03 -3.71
CA LEU A 69 0.68 26.08 -3.23
C LEU A 69 1.04 27.47 -2.68
N SER A 70 1.89 27.46 -1.64
CA SER A 70 2.48 28.67 -1.08
C SER A 70 3.19 29.50 -2.14
N ARG A 71 2.96 30.82 -2.15
CA ARG A 71 3.64 31.75 -3.06
C ARG A 71 5.11 32.02 -2.68
N ASP A 72 5.54 31.54 -1.52
CA ASP A 72 6.94 31.61 -1.06
C ASP A 72 7.81 30.48 -1.63
N ILE A 73 7.23 29.51 -2.33
CA ILE A 73 7.97 28.46 -3.03
C ILE A 73 8.89 29.08 -4.08
N SER A 74 10.16 28.68 -4.08
CA SER A 74 11.21 29.25 -4.94
C SER A 74 11.55 28.40 -6.15
N LYS A 75 11.33 27.06 -6.08
CA LYS A 75 11.56 26.11 -7.19
C LYS A 75 10.57 24.95 -7.14
N VAL A 76 10.27 24.44 -8.32
CA VAL A 76 9.40 23.26 -8.51
C VAL A 76 10.01 22.35 -9.55
N TYR A 77 10.16 21.07 -9.20
CA TYR A 77 10.58 20.00 -10.09
C TYR A 77 9.46 18.99 -10.26
N LYS A 78 9.10 18.73 -11.50
CA LYS A 78 8.12 17.70 -11.87
C LYS A 78 8.82 16.35 -11.99
N VAL A 79 8.18 15.29 -11.48
CA VAL A 79 8.65 13.90 -11.53
C VAL A 79 7.52 12.96 -11.94
N PRO A 80 7.84 11.77 -12.49
CA PRO A 80 6.86 10.73 -12.77
C PRO A 80 6.48 10.02 -11.46
N ASP A 81 5.46 10.53 -10.77
CA ASP A 81 4.90 9.94 -9.56
C ASP A 81 3.44 9.49 -9.79
N SER A 82 2.86 8.79 -8.84
CA SER A 82 1.51 8.26 -8.91
C SER A 82 0.97 8.03 -7.51
N CYS A 83 -0.34 8.08 -7.36
CA CYS A 83 -1.01 7.60 -6.15
C CYS A 83 -1.46 6.16 -6.34
N ILE A 84 -1.52 5.43 -5.25
CA ILE A 84 -2.00 4.07 -5.25
C ILE A 84 -3.06 3.87 -4.16
N ASP A 85 -4.16 3.21 -4.53
CA ASP A 85 -5.14 2.72 -3.58
C ASP A 85 -4.62 1.42 -2.94
N GLY A 86 -4.10 1.54 -1.73
CA GLY A 86 -3.46 0.43 -1.02
C GLY A 86 -4.45 -0.68 -0.63
N PHE A 87 -5.68 -0.34 -0.26
CA PHE A 87 -6.71 -1.33 0.10
C PHE A 87 -7.15 -2.12 -1.12
N ARG A 88 -7.46 -1.44 -2.21
CA ARG A 88 -7.81 -2.06 -3.48
C ARG A 88 -6.67 -2.95 -4.00
N LEU A 89 -5.42 -2.48 -3.91
CA LEU A 89 -4.26 -3.26 -4.32
C LEU A 89 -4.16 -4.58 -3.55
N VAL A 90 -4.29 -4.55 -2.22
CA VAL A 90 -4.25 -5.76 -1.38
C VAL A 90 -5.38 -6.70 -1.73
N TRP A 91 -6.60 -6.19 -1.86
CA TRP A 91 -7.76 -6.99 -2.24
C TRP A 91 -7.59 -7.65 -3.61
N GLN A 92 -7.19 -6.90 -4.64
CA GLN A 92 -6.97 -7.43 -5.98
C GLN A 92 -5.87 -8.48 -6.02
N ASN A 93 -4.78 -8.33 -5.26
CA ASN A 93 -3.76 -9.37 -5.11
C ASN A 93 -4.33 -10.63 -4.44
N ALA A 94 -5.18 -10.49 -3.42
CA ALA A 94 -5.83 -11.62 -2.77
C ALA A 94 -6.76 -12.36 -3.73
N MET A 95 -7.56 -11.64 -4.53
CA MET A 95 -8.41 -12.23 -5.57
C MET A 95 -7.60 -12.91 -6.67
N SER A 96 -6.51 -12.28 -7.09
CA SER A 96 -5.57 -12.88 -8.05
C SER A 96 -4.99 -14.18 -7.50
N ALA A 97 -4.56 -14.21 -6.24
CA ALA A 97 -4.05 -15.43 -5.60
C ALA A 97 -5.09 -16.56 -5.59
N ARG A 98 -6.34 -16.26 -5.25
CA ARG A 98 -7.45 -17.24 -5.31
C ARG A 98 -7.66 -17.81 -6.71
N LYS A 99 -7.55 -16.98 -7.75
CA LYS A 99 -7.66 -17.40 -9.15
C LYS A 99 -6.59 -18.43 -9.52
N TYR A 100 -5.44 -18.40 -8.87
CA TYR A 100 -4.37 -19.39 -9.02
C TYR A 100 -4.43 -20.52 -7.99
N GLY A 101 -5.55 -20.70 -7.30
CA GLY A 101 -5.79 -21.80 -6.36
C GLY A 101 -5.29 -21.56 -4.93
N GLY A 102 -4.97 -20.32 -4.59
CA GLY A 102 -4.62 -19.94 -3.22
C GLY A 102 -5.86 -19.74 -2.34
N ASP A 103 -5.76 -20.05 -1.07
CA ASP A 103 -6.78 -19.78 -0.06
C ASP A 103 -6.45 -18.54 0.76
N LEU A 104 -7.48 -17.82 1.20
CA LEU A 104 -7.34 -16.65 2.05
C LEU A 104 -8.09 -16.88 3.37
N TYR A 105 -7.35 -16.85 4.47
CA TYR A 105 -7.87 -17.01 5.84
C TYR A 105 -7.72 -15.71 6.61
N THR A 106 -8.71 -14.82 6.53
CA THR A 106 -8.80 -13.61 7.35
C THR A 106 -9.13 -13.97 8.80
N TYR A 107 -8.78 -13.10 9.75
CA TYR A 107 -8.99 -13.33 11.19
C TYR A 107 -8.32 -14.59 11.76
N HIS A 108 -7.36 -15.18 11.06
CA HIS A 108 -6.57 -16.32 11.55
C HIS A 108 -5.20 -15.82 12.01
N LYS A 109 -5.03 -15.69 13.34
CA LYS A 109 -3.75 -15.30 13.94
C LYS A 109 -2.88 -16.54 14.13
N VAL A 110 -1.73 -16.62 13.45
CA VAL A 110 -0.73 -17.67 13.72
C VAL A 110 -0.24 -17.51 15.15
N ILE A 111 -0.26 -18.61 15.90
CA ILE A 111 0.11 -18.68 17.32
C ILE A 111 1.25 -19.66 17.60
N GLU A 112 1.56 -20.55 16.64
CA GLU A 112 2.63 -21.54 16.75
C GLU A 112 3.11 -21.92 15.35
N ILE A 113 4.42 -22.11 15.18
CA ILE A 113 5.02 -22.75 14.00
C ILE A 113 5.35 -24.19 14.38
N ILE A 114 4.76 -25.15 13.68
CA ILE A 114 4.95 -26.57 13.93
C ILE A 114 6.24 -27.01 13.25
N THR A 115 7.15 -27.60 14.04
CA THR A 115 8.46 -28.05 13.55
C THR A 115 8.71 -29.50 13.95
N GLU A 116 9.42 -30.23 13.08
CA GLU A 116 9.88 -31.59 13.36
C GLU A 116 11.25 -31.81 12.73
N SER A 117 12.20 -32.28 13.52
CA SER A 117 13.57 -32.61 13.07
C SER A 117 14.25 -31.48 12.26
N GLY A 118 14.11 -30.22 12.73
CA GLY A 118 14.70 -29.04 12.08
C GLY A 118 14.01 -28.61 10.78
N LYS A 119 12.77 -29.05 10.55
CA LYS A 119 11.95 -28.65 9.39
C LYS A 119 10.60 -28.12 9.84
N VAL A 120 10.05 -27.17 9.09
CA VAL A 120 8.65 -26.76 9.28
C VAL A 120 7.71 -27.86 8.81
N LYS A 121 6.56 -27.99 9.47
CA LYS A 121 5.48 -28.92 9.16
C LYS A 121 4.13 -28.23 9.00
N GLY A 122 4.02 -27.02 9.51
CA GLY A 122 2.77 -26.28 9.47
C GLY A 122 2.71 -25.15 10.48
N VAL A 123 1.51 -24.62 10.65
CA VAL A 123 1.21 -23.59 11.63
C VAL A 123 -0.09 -23.91 12.37
N LYS A 124 -0.18 -23.48 13.64
CA LYS A 124 -1.47 -23.37 14.33
C LYS A 124 -1.91 -21.92 14.29
N ALA A 125 -3.16 -21.69 13.92
CA ALA A 125 -3.76 -20.38 13.87
C ALA A 125 -5.04 -20.32 14.71
N LEU A 126 -5.17 -19.25 15.49
CA LEU A 126 -6.40 -18.95 16.22
C LEU A 126 -7.36 -18.20 15.30
N ASN A 127 -8.50 -18.83 14.99
CA ASN A 127 -9.61 -18.14 14.36
C ASN A 127 -10.25 -17.18 15.38
N LYS A 128 -10.07 -15.88 15.17
CA LYS A 128 -10.56 -14.84 16.08
C LYS A 128 -12.08 -14.64 16.05
N VAL A 129 -12.77 -15.23 15.06
CA VAL A 129 -14.24 -15.17 14.96
C VAL A 129 -14.88 -16.29 15.77
N THR A 130 -14.38 -17.54 15.61
CA THR A 130 -14.93 -18.71 16.30
C THR A 130 -14.21 -19.02 17.62
N ASN A 131 -13.03 -18.43 17.83
CA ASN A 131 -12.12 -18.73 18.95
C ASN A 131 -11.59 -20.17 18.97
N GLU A 132 -11.56 -20.82 17.81
CA GLU A 132 -11.03 -22.17 17.62
C GLU A 132 -9.61 -22.11 17.10
N VAL A 133 -8.80 -23.11 17.45
CA VAL A 133 -7.45 -23.29 16.88
C VAL A 133 -7.55 -24.22 15.68
N VAL A 134 -7.04 -23.76 14.54
CA VAL A 134 -6.97 -24.52 13.29
C VAL A 134 -5.52 -24.80 12.97
N GLU A 135 -5.23 -26.00 12.47
CA GLU A 135 -3.90 -26.41 12.03
C GLU A 135 -3.82 -26.48 10.51
N PHE A 136 -2.75 -25.90 9.95
CA PHE A 136 -2.44 -25.93 8.53
C PHE A 136 -1.10 -26.63 8.32
N GLY A 137 -1.10 -27.76 7.61
CA GLY A 137 0.12 -28.47 7.24
C GLY A 137 0.77 -27.84 5.98
N CYS A 138 2.11 -27.72 5.98
CA CYS A 138 2.85 -27.23 4.82
C CYS A 138 4.33 -27.66 4.87
N ASP A 139 4.99 -27.62 3.72
CA ASP A 139 6.43 -27.89 3.58
C ASP A 139 7.28 -26.61 3.67
N TYR A 140 6.67 -25.45 3.37
CA TYR A 140 7.33 -24.15 3.38
C TYR A 140 6.45 -23.09 4.04
N ILE A 141 7.07 -22.17 4.79
CA ILE A 141 6.43 -21.01 5.39
C ILE A 141 7.17 -19.77 4.95
N VAL A 142 6.44 -18.79 4.38
CA VAL A 142 6.94 -17.45 4.15
C VAL A 142 6.35 -16.51 5.18
N ASN A 143 7.20 -16.00 6.06
CA ASN A 143 6.84 -14.97 7.03
C ASN A 143 6.95 -13.58 6.37
N ALA A 144 5.84 -13.03 5.95
CA ALA A 144 5.72 -11.67 5.38
C ALA A 144 4.90 -10.75 6.32
N SER A 145 5.01 -10.94 7.63
CA SER A 145 4.17 -10.29 8.64
C SER A 145 4.61 -8.86 9.01
N GLY A 146 5.54 -8.26 8.24
CA GLY A 146 5.93 -6.85 8.39
C GLY A 146 6.51 -6.55 9.77
N SER A 147 5.90 -5.64 10.53
CA SER A 147 6.39 -5.25 11.86
C SER A 147 6.35 -6.38 12.89
N TRP A 148 5.57 -7.44 12.66
CA TRP A 148 5.51 -8.63 13.50
C TRP A 148 6.49 -9.73 13.08
N ALA A 149 7.32 -9.53 12.06
CA ALA A 149 8.17 -10.60 11.53
C ALA A 149 9.14 -11.17 12.56
N GLY A 150 9.63 -10.36 13.50
CA GLY A 150 10.46 -10.83 14.61
C GLY A 150 9.70 -11.74 15.58
N GLU A 151 8.46 -11.38 15.92
CA GLU A 151 7.58 -12.19 16.79
C GLU A 151 7.24 -13.53 16.13
N MET A 152 6.97 -13.51 14.81
CA MET A 152 6.70 -14.75 14.05
C MET A 152 7.88 -15.70 14.06
N VAL A 153 9.11 -15.19 13.93
CA VAL A 153 10.33 -16.04 14.05
C VAL A 153 10.43 -16.64 15.44
N ALA A 154 10.14 -15.87 16.49
CA ALA A 154 10.15 -16.38 17.86
C ALA A 154 9.15 -17.55 18.11
N LEU A 155 8.02 -17.60 17.39
CA LEU A 155 7.06 -18.71 17.46
C LEU A 155 7.63 -20.04 16.96
N SER A 156 8.73 -20.03 16.21
CA SER A 156 9.44 -21.24 15.77
C SER A 156 10.49 -21.74 16.76
N GLY A 157 10.74 -21.00 17.84
CA GLY A 157 11.81 -21.26 18.80
C GLY A 157 13.16 -20.66 18.43
N LEU A 158 13.28 -19.98 17.28
CA LEU A 158 14.47 -19.24 16.89
C LEU A 158 14.56 -17.88 17.60
N ALA A 159 15.74 -17.28 17.60
CA ALA A 159 15.90 -15.91 18.06
C ALA A 159 15.10 -14.93 17.19
N PRO A 160 14.35 -13.99 17.80
CA PRO A 160 13.56 -13.04 17.02
C PRO A 160 14.46 -12.14 16.15
N LEU A 161 13.98 -11.81 14.94
CA LEU A 161 14.65 -10.81 14.11
C LEU A 161 14.65 -9.44 14.82
N PRO A 162 15.76 -8.69 14.75
CA PRO A 162 15.89 -7.38 15.40
C PRO A 162 15.11 -6.30 14.62
N ILE A 163 13.79 -6.40 14.62
CA ILE A 163 12.89 -5.44 14.01
C ILE A 163 12.52 -4.38 15.04
N SER A 164 12.74 -3.12 14.69
CA SER A 164 12.34 -1.96 15.49
C SER A 164 11.13 -1.31 14.81
N PRO A 165 9.93 -1.39 15.40
CA PRO A 165 8.76 -0.73 14.83
C PRO A 165 8.90 0.80 14.93
N ASP A 166 8.66 1.51 13.80
CA ASP A 166 8.68 2.96 13.70
C ASP A 166 7.29 3.46 13.28
N ARG A 167 6.63 4.21 14.17
CA ARG A 167 5.28 4.71 13.93
C ARG A 167 5.29 5.91 13.01
N GLY A 168 4.46 5.89 11.98
CA GLY A 168 4.18 7.00 11.09
C GLY A 168 2.72 7.41 11.14
N THR A 169 2.45 8.64 11.58
CA THR A 169 1.12 9.23 11.62
C THR A 169 0.83 9.99 10.33
N LEU A 170 -0.42 9.87 9.85
CA LEU A 170 -0.95 10.57 8.68
C LEU A 170 -2.26 11.28 9.05
N ILE A 171 -2.56 12.36 8.32
CA ILE A 171 -3.80 13.14 8.44
C ILE A 171 -4.56 13.05 7.12
N VAL A 172 -5.87 12.82 7.18
CA VAL A 172 -6.78 12.84 6.03
C VAL A 172 -7.68 14.07 6.12
N PHE A 173 -7.65 14.89 5.08
CA PHE A 173 -8.51 16.07 4.95
C PHE A 173 -9.76 15.75 4.13
N ASN A 174 -10.86 16.48 4.40
CA ASN A 174 -12.15 16.29 3.73
C ASN A 174 -12.21 16.81 2.30
N HIS A 175 -11.10 17.23 1.73
CA HIS A 175 -11.05 17.84 0.41
C HIS A 175 -9.76 17.46 -0.33
N ARG A 176 -9.89 17.21 -1.62
CA ARG A 176 -8.75 17.02 -2.52
C ARG A 176 -8.29 18.39 -3.02
N PHE A 177 -7.40 19.04 -2.28
CA PHE A 177 -6.88 20.36 -2.58
C PHE A 177 -5.56 20.37 -3.37
N THR A 178 -5.05 19.19 -3.72
CA THR A 178 -3.94 19.01 -4.67
C THR A 178 -4.28 17.91 -5.66
N SER A 179 -3.83 18.06 -6.90
CA SER A 179 -4.03 17.07 -7.96
C SER A 179 -2.82 16.18 -8.18
N ARG A 180 -1.69 16.54 -7.59
CA ARG A 180 -0.40 15.87 -7.69
C ARG A 180 0.12 15.47 -6.33
N VAL A 181 1.03 14.49 -6.32
CA VAL A 181 1.85 14.22 -5.12
C VAL A 181 2.79 15.40 -4.92
N ILE A 182 2.73 16.07 -3.78
CA ILE A 182 3.59 17.21 -3.46
C ILE A 182 4.59 16.79 -2.39
N ASN A 183 5.88 16.86 -2.72
CA ASN A 183 6.99 16.59 -1.80
C ASN A 183 7.79 17.87 -1.55
N ARG A 184 8.34 18.03 -0.36
CA ARG A 184 9.34 19.07 -0.11
C ARG A 184 10.71 18.65 -0.66
N LEU A 185 11.43 19.61 -1.25
CA LEU A 185 12.77 19.40 -1.82
C LEU A 185 13.85 19.61 -0.77
N HIS A 186 13.92 18.71 0.20
CA HIS A 186 14.91 18.71 1.27
C HIS A 186 15.26 17.28 1.70
N LYS A 187 16.23 17.14 2.60
CA LYS A 187 16.53 15.84 3.19
C LYS A 187 15.28 15.29 3.89
N SER A 188 14.90 14.05 3.58
CA SER A 188 13.69 13.42 4.10
C SER A 188 13.48 13.65 5.60
N SER A 189 12.34 14.21 5.96
CA SER A 189 11.93 14.53 7.32
C SER A 189 10.44 14.23 7.56
N ASP A 190 9.88 14.71 8.68
CA ASP A 190 8.46 14.54 8.97
C ASP A 190 7.59 15.49 8.13
N GLY A 191 6.39 15.04 7.73
CA GLY A 191 5.38 15.88 7.11
C GLY A 191 5.71 16.40 5.71
N ASP A 192 6.56 15.73 4.99
CA ASP A 192 7.12 16.20 3.73
C ASP A 192 6.32 15.78 2.48
N ILE A 193 5.18 15.11 2.62
CA ILE A 193 4.41 14.64 1.46
C ILE A 193 2.90 14.89 1.61
N PHE A 194 2.30 15.43 0.55
CA PHE A 194 0.85 15.48 0.34
C PHE A 194 0.47 14.56 -0.81
N VAL A 195 -0.51 13.70 -0.58
CA VAL A 195 -0.97 12.70 -1.55
C VAL A 195 -2.45 12.91 -1.81
N PRO A 196 -2.86 13.23 -3.05
CA PRO A 196 -4.27 13.21 -3.43
C PRO A 196 -4.76 11.75 -3.46
N HIS A 197 -5.96 11.48 -2.96
CA HIS A 197 -6.53 10.15 -2.95
C HIS A 197 -8.05 10.22 -3.04
N GLY A 198 -8.64 9.73 -4.12
CA GLY A 198 -10.08 9.88 -4.36
C GLY A 198 -10.53 11.34 -4.21
N SER A 199 -11.41 11.60 -3.26
CA SER A 199 -11.95 12.94 -2.95
C SER A 199 -11.21 13.68 -1.84
N VAL A 200 -10.14 13.12 -1.28
CA VAL A 200 -9.40 13.62 -0.11
C VAL A 200 -7.95 13.95 -0.43
N THR A 201 -7.27 14.62 0.50
CA THR A 201 -5.81 14.77 0.51
C THR A 201 -5.27 14.17 1.80
N ILE A 202 -4.16 13.44 1.71
CA ILE A 202 -3.47 12.84 2.85
C ILE A 202 -2.15 13.58 3.05
N LEU A 203 -1.90 14.03 4.28
CA LEU A 203 -0.61 14.61 4.69
C LEU A 203 0.13 13.61 5.57
N GLY A 204 1.38 13.35 5.29
CA GLY A 204 2.22 12.47 6.11
C GLY A 204 3.72 12.63 5.84
N THR A 205 4.53 11.95 6.56
CA THR A 205 4.22 11.20 7.76
C THR A 205 5.18 11.63 8.88
N THR A 206 4.84 11.29 10.12
CA THR A 206 5.83 11.37 11.22
C THR A 206 6.74 10.13 11.23
N SER A 207 7.77 10.15 12.07
CA SER A 207 8.59 9.02 12.44
C SER A 207 8.82 9.07 13.95
N ALA A 208 8.27 8.10 14.66
CA ALA A 208 8.38 8.00 16.10
C ALA A 208 8.61 6.53 16.50
N GLU A 209 9.51 6.29 17.45
CA GLU A 209 9.73 4.95 17.99
C GLU A 209 8.41 4.41 18.57
N ALA A 210 8.06 3.18 18.19
CA ALA A 210 6.88 2.48 18.69
C ALA A 210 7.32 1.40 19.68
N ASN A 211 6.55 1.22 20.75
CA ASN A 211 6.86 0.21 21.76
C ASN A 211 6.52 -1.22 21.30
N ALA A 212 5.60 -1.35 20.37
CA ALA A 212 5.14 -2.62 19.81
C ALA A 212 4.64 -2.42 18.38
N PRO A 213 4.56 -3.50 17.56
CA PRO A 213 3.99 -3.43 16.21
C PRO A 213 2.55 -2.89 16.17
N ASP A 214 1.77 -3.09 17.24
CA ASP A 214 0.40 -2.60 17.36
C ASP A 214 0.26 -1.17 17.93
N ASP A 215 1.36 -0.47 18.20
CA ASP A 215 1.34 0.93 18.63
C ASP A 215 1.00 1.85 17.45
N LYS A 216 -0.28 1.90 17.10
CA LYS A 216 -0.83 2.58 15.92
C LYS A 216 -1.71 3.80 16.27
N THR A 217 -1.62 4.30 17.49
CA THR A 217 -2.45 5.43 17.92
C THR A 217 -1.72 6.75 17.66
N PRO A 218 -2.25 7.63 16.77
CA PRO A 218 -1.70 8.97 16.58
C PRO A 218 -1.76 9.79 17.87
N THR A 219 -0.72 10.59 18.11
CA THR A 219 -0.73 11.55 19.21
C THR A 219 -1.14 12.94 18.72
N SER A 220 -1.73 13.77 19.62
CA SER A 220 -2.05 15.17 19.31
C SER A 220 -0.81 15.98 18.92
N GLN A 221 0.37 15.63 19.48
CA GLN A 221 1.64 16.26 19.15
C GLN A 221 2.09 15.97 17.72
N GLU A 222 1.95 14.71 17.27
CA GLU A 222 2.24 14.31 15.89
C GLU A 222 1.31 15.01 14.90
N VAL A 223 0.02 15.07 15.19
CA VAL A 223 -0.97 15.78 14.35
C VAL A 223 -0.62 17.26 14.26
N LYS A 224 -0.35 17.92 15.39
CA LYS A 224 0.06 19.33 15.41
C LYS A 224 1.33 19.55 14.58
N LYS A 225 2.35 18.72 14.77
CA LYS A 225 3.60 18.80 14.02
C LYS A 225 3.37 18.70 12.51
N LEU A 226 2.54 17.76 12.05
CA LEU A 226 2.22 17.62 10.63
C LEU A 226 1.54 18.87 10.09
N LEU A 227 0.60 19.47 10.82
CA LEU A 227 -0.06 20.71 10.41
C LEU A 227 0.91 21.87 10.35
N ASP A 228 1.79 22.03 11.37
CA ASP A 228 2.81 23.07 11.40
C ASP A 228 3.72 23.01 10.17
N ILE A 229 4.16 21.82 9.79
CA ILE A 229 4.99 21.59 8.60
C ILE A 229 4.16 21.78 7.32
N GLY A 230 2.93 21.29 7.31
CA GLY A 230 2.04 21.37 6.15
C GLY A 230 1.74 22.80 5.70
N ARG A 231 1.65 23.76 6.64
CA ARG A 231 1.41 25.19 6.33
C ARG A 231 2.51 25.82 5.48
N VAL A 232 3.72 25.29 5.55
CA VAL A 232 4.85 25.81 4.75
C VAL A 232 4.60 25.58 3.25
N VAL A 233 3.95 24.45 2.91
CA VAL A 233 3.62 24.09 1.51
C VAL A 233 2.25 24.59 1.10
N PHE A 234 1.25 24.43 1.97
CA PHE A 234 -0.15 24.84 1.76
C PHE A 234 -0.59 25.76 2.91
N PRO A 235 -0.46 27.09 2.79
CA PRO A 235 -0.73 28.05 3.88
C PRO A 235 -2.15 27.96 4.45
N TYR A 236 -3.10 27.51 3.65
CA TYR A 236 -4.53 27.40 4.02
C TYR A 236 -4.93 25.96 4.44
N VAL A 237 -3.97 25.12 4.82
CA VAL A 237 -4.26 23.72 5.18
C VAL A 237 -5.23 23.59 6.35
N ASP A 238 -5.25 24.58 7.25
CA ASP A 238 -6.18 24.61 8.41
C ASP A 238 -7.63 24.92 8.04
N ASP A 239 -7.89 25.45 6.84
CA ASP A 239 -9.25 25.74 6.37
C ASP A 239 -9.97 24.42 5.97
N TYR A 240 -9.22 23.33 5.79
CA TYR A 240 -9.75 22.02 5.47
C TYR A 240 -9.99 21.20 6.73
N ARG A 241 -11.20 20.66 6.84
CA ARG A 241 -11.56 19.81 7.96
C ARG A 241 -10.76 18.50 7.94
N ILE A 242 -10.17 18.14 9.07
CA ILE A 242 -9.57 16.83 9.27
C ILE A 242 -10.69 15.81 9.49
N LEU A 243 -10.72 14.77 8.64
CA LEU A 243 -11.65 13.65 8.79
C LEU A 243 -11.15 12.65 9.81
N ARG A 244 -9.84 12.34 9.77
CA ARG A 244 -9.18 11.42 10.69
C ARG A 244 -7.67 11.62 10.69
N ALA A 245 -7.03 11.17 11.76
CA ALA A 245 -5.62 10.81 11.79
C ALA A 245 -5.51 9.29 12.00
N PHE A 246 -4.53 8.68 11.39
CA PHE A 246 -4.22 7.26 11.58
C PHE A 246 -2.71 7.03 11.53
N ALA A 247 -2.26 5.92 12.08
CA ALA A 247 -0.86 5.56 12.08
C ALA A 247 -0.65 4.08 11.75
N GLY A 248 0.54 3.77 11.27
CA GLY A 248 1.02 2.41 11.08
C GLY A 248 2.48 2.31 11.51
N THR A 249 2.95 1.09 11.76
CA THR A 249 4.34 0.84 12.14
C THR A 249 5.14 0.29 10.96
N ARG A 250 6.32 0.85 10.74
CA ARG A 250 7.30 0.39 9.74
C ARG A 250 8.24 -0.64 10.36
N PRO A 251 8.54 -1.75 9.70
CA PRO A 251 9.52 -2.73 10.17
C PRO A 251 10.95 -2.27 9.84
N LEU A 252 11.58 -1.48 10.71
CA LEU A 252 12.97 -1.08 10.53
C LEU A 252 13.89 -2.17 11.06
N TYR A 253 14.88 -2.59 10.27
CA TYR A 253 15.80 -3.67 10.62
C TYR A 253 17.12 -3.16 11.17
N GLY A 254 17.55 -3.73 12.30
CA GLY A 254 18.87 -3.50 12.89
C GLY A 254 19.14 -2.07 13.41
N ALA A 255 18.12 -1.23 13.49
CA ALA A 255 18.29 0.22 13.65
C ALA A 255 17.50 0.80 14.81
N LYS A 256 17.63 0.23 16.01
CA LYS A 256 17.01 0.84 17.19
C LYS A 256 17.47 2.30 17.33
N GLY A 257 16.51 3.22 17.29
CA GLY A 257 16.77 4.66 17.36
C GLY A 257 17.21 5.35 16.05
N ALA A 258 17.38 4.63 14.94
CA ALA A 258 17.79 5.22 13.67
C ALA A 258 16.65 5.92 12.89
N GLY A 259 15.39 5.63 13.19
CA GLY A 259 14.24 6.24 12.57
C GLY A 259 14.35 6.32 11.03
N ARG A 260 14.19 7.52 10.47
CA ARG A 260 14.25 7.77 9.01
C ARG A 260 15.63 7.51 8.36
N SER A 261 16.72 7.44 9.14
CA SER A 261 18.06 7.13 8.62
C SER A 261 18.29 5.64 8.40
N ALA A 262 17.41 4.77 8.91
CA ALA A 262 17.45 3.33 8.65
C ALA A 262 17.30 3.02 7.16
N SER A 263 18.00 1.99 6.70
CA SER A 263 17.80 1.47 5.34
C SER A 263 16.35 1.04 5.14
N ARG A 264 15.78 1.43 4.00
CA ARG A 264 14.44 1.00 3.57
C ARG A 264 14.49 -0.06 2.47
N ASN A 265 15.63 -0.73 2.34
CA ASN A 265 15.71 -1.93 1.51
C ASN A 265 14.95 -3.06 2.20
N PHE A 266 14.45 -4.00 1.42
CA PHE A 266 13.89 -5.22 1.99
C PHE A 266 15.00 -6.24 2.27
N ASN A 267 14.72 -7.18 3.15
CA ASN A 267 15.61 -8.24 3.55
C ASN A 267 14.89 -9.58 3.44
N ILE A 268 15.60 -10.60 3.01
CA ILE A 268 15.14 -11.99 3.01
C ILE A 268 16.10 -12.80 3.88
N VAL A 269 15.55 -13.56 4.81
CA VAL A 269 16.30 -14.47 5.69
C VAL A 269 15.78 -15.89 5.47
N ASN A 270 16.65 -16.77 5.01
CA ASN A 270 16.38 -18.20 4.95
C ASN A 270 16.90 -18.84 6.25
N HIS A 271 15.98 -19.27 7.11
CA HIS A 271 16.31 -19.80 8.44
C HIS A 271 16.91 -21.21 8.43
N THR A 272 17.18 -21.79 7.26
CA THR A 272 17.91 -23.05 7.15
C THR A 272 19.31 -22.96 7.77
N GLU A 273 19.97 -21.80 7.66
CA GLU A 273 21.27 -21.55 8.27
C GLU A 273 21.21 -21.52 9.82
N GLU A 274 20.04 -21.22 10.37
CA GLU A 274 19.73 -21.21 11.81
C GLU A 274 19.18 -22.58 12.29
N GLY A 275 19.18 -23.59 11.41
CA GLY A 275 18.75 -24.95 11.72
C GLY A 275 17.26 -25.24 11.49
N LEU A 276 16.50 -24.34 10.84
CA LEU A 276 15.09 -24.54 10.53
C LEU A 276 14.84 -24.45 9.01
N SER A 277 14.83 -25.60 8.35
CA SER A 277 14.55 -25.69 6.93
C SER A 277 13.08 -25.48 6.59
N GLY A 278 12.79 -24.85 5.45
CA GLY A 278 11.43 -24.56 4.99
C GLY A 278 10.85 -23.24 5.53
N PHE A 279 11.59 -22.49 6.35
CA PHE A 279 11.15 -21.20 6.89
C PHE A 279 11.95 -20.05 6.28
N VAL A 280 11.23 -19.10 5.67
CA VAL A 280 11.83 -17.89 5.06
C VAL A 280 11.08 -16.67 5.55
N SER A 281 11.81 -15.63 5.97
CA SER A 281 11.23 -14.34 6.36
C SER A 281 11.57 -13.26 5.36
N ILE A 282 10.60 -12.39 5.04
CA ILE A 282 10.78 -11.16 4.24
C ILE A 282 10.19 -9.97 4.97
N PHE A 283 10.94 -8.87 5.05
CA PHE A 283 10.53 -7.67 5.77
C PHE A 283 11.26 -6.42 5.27
N GLY A 284 10.80 -5.24 5.66
CA GLY A 284 11.30 -3.95 5.18
C GLY A 284 10.65 -3.54 3.86
N GLY A 285 11.41 -2.87 3.00
CA GLY A 285 10.95 -2.42 1.69
C GLY A 285 9.95 -1.28 1.72
N LYS A 286 9.24 -1.11 0.62
CA LYS A 286 8.21 -0.09 0.39
C LYS A 286 7.02 -0.70 -0.35
N LEU A 287 5.86 -0.04 -0.27
CA LEU A 287 4.69 -0.47 -1.05
C LEU A 287 5.02 -0.55 -2.55
N THR A 288 5.78 0.39 -3.09
CA THR A 288 6.17 0.39 -4.50
C THR A 288 6.95 -0.86 -4.92
N THR A 289 7.73 -1.46 -4.00
CA THR A 289 8.57 -2.63 -4.30
C THR A 289 7.96 -3.97 -3.87
N TYR A 290 6.69 -3.99 -3.45
CA TYR A 290 6.06 -5.21 -2.90
C TYR A 290 6.09 -6.40 -3.87
N ARG A 291 5.86 -6.13 -5.18
CA ARG A 291 5.89 -7.16 -6.20
C ARG A 291 7.29 -7.79 -6.35
N LEU A 292 8.33 -6.93 -6.41
CA LEU A 292 9.72 -7.39 -6.45
C LEU A 292 10.09 -8.19 -5.19
N MET A 293 9.62 -7.73 -4.03
CA MET A 293 9.80 -8.47 -2.77
C MET A 293 9.19 -9.87 -2.86
N ALA A 294 7.94 -9.95 -3.35
CA ALA A 294 7.25 -11.24 -3.54
C ALA A 294 7.97 -12.13 -4.55
N GLU A 295 8.44 -11.58 -5.67
CA GLU A 295 9.26 -12.31 -6.65
C GLU A 295 10.49 -12.90 -5.98
N LYS A 296 11.29 -12.07 -5.29
CA LYS A 296 12.56 -12.52 -4.69
C LYS A 296 12.38 -13.57 -3.60
N VAL A 297 11.38 -13.44 -2.74
CA VAL A 297 11.12 -14.47 -1.71
C VAL A 297 10.58 -15.75 -2.34
N SER A 298 9.77 -15.64 -3.40
CA SER A 298 9.28 -16.81 -4.14
C SER A 298 10.39 -17.55 -4.87
N ASP A 299 11.38 -16.84 -5.43
CA ASP A 299 12.58 -17.43 -6.03
C ASP A 299 13.34 -18.28 -4.99
N VAL A 300 13.53 -17.76 -3.77
CA VAL A 300 14.17 -18.52 -2.67
C VAL A 300 13.40 -19.80 -2.35
N VAL A 301 12.07 -19.72 -2.24
CA VAL A 301 11.24 -20.91 -1.94
C VAL A 301 11.25 -21.89 -3.12
N ALA A 302 11.20 -21.40 -4.35
CA ALA A 302 11.29 -22.24 -5.56
C ALA A 302 12.61 -23.01 -5.63
N ASP A 303 13.72 -22.35 -5.35
CA ASP A 303 15.05 -22.99 -5.29
C ASP A 303 15.09 -24.08 -4.20
N MET A 304 14.53 -23.82 -3.01
CA MET A 304 14.44 -24.81 -1.94
C MET A 304 13.56 -26.01 -2.34
N ALA A 305 12.52 -25.78 -3.12
CA ALA A 305 11.61 -26.80 -3.64
C ALA A 305 12.13 -27.52 -4.90
N GLY A 306 13.27 -27.10 -5.46
CA GLY A 306 13.80 -27.63 -6.71
C GLY A 306 12.97 -27.27 -7.95
N VAL A 307 12.23 -26.17 -7.88
CA VAL A 307 11.34 -25.67 -8.97
C VAL A 307 12.06 -24.59 -9.77
N THR A 308 12.15 -24.78 -11.07
CA THR A 308 12.72 -23.79 -12.00
C THR A 308 11.60 -23.13 -12.81
N ALA A 309 10.93 -22.16 -12.24
CA ALA A 309 9.91 -21.35 -12.92
C ALA A 309 10.33 -19.88 -12.92
N LYS A 310 10.07 -19.17 -14.02
CA LYS A 310 10.29 -17.72 -14.08
C LYS A 310 9.07 -16.99 -13.57
N CYS A 311 9.31 -15.96 -12.76
CA CYS A 311 8.26 -15.04 -12.33
C CYS A 311 7.67 -14.29 -13.54
N ARG A 312 6.34 -14.16 -13.57
CA ARG A 312 5.58 -13.46 -14.63
C ARG A 312 4.82 -12.24 -14.11
N THR A 313 4.90 -11.97 -12.82
CA THR A 313 4.10 -10.91 -12.17
C THR A 313 4.43 -9.49 -12.63
N ALA A 314 5.57 -9.27 -13.31
CA ALA A 314 5.87 -7.99 -13.92
C ALA A 314 5.10 -7.72 -15.22
N ASP A 315 4.58 -8.76 -15.86
CA ASP A 315 3.94 -8.69 -17.17
C ASP A 315 2.43 -8.98 -17.14
N GLU A 316 1.98 -9.76 -16.18
CA GLU A 316 0.60 -10.15 -16.03
C GLU A 316 -0.19 -9.12 -15.20
N PRO A 317 -1.36 -8.64 -15.67
CA PRO A 317 -2.18 -7.73 -14.89
C PRO A 317 -2.69 -8.43 -13.63
N ILE A 318 -2.75 -7.70 -12.50
CA ILE A 318 -3.26 -8.23 -11.22
C ILE A 318 -4.69 -8.71 -11.39
N ILE A 319 -5.52 -7.92 -12.09
CA ILE A 319 -6.87 -8.31 -12.50
C ILE A 319 -7.03 -8.09 -14.00
N GLN A 320 -7.88 -8.91 -14.62
CA GLN A 320 -8.20 -8.79 -16.03
C GLN A 320 -9.17 -7.65 -16.27
N ASP A 321 -9.07 -7.05 -17.46
CA ASP A 321 -9.99 -6.01 -17.90
C ASP A 321 -11.38 -6.56 -18.18
N VAL A 322 -12.37 -5.75 -17.87
CA VAL A 322 -13.77 -5.98 -18.28
C VAL A 322 -13.94 -5.52 -19.73
N SER A 323 -14.65 -6.31 -20.54
CA SER A 323 -14.87 -5.97 -21.94
C SER A 323 -15.70 -4.69 -22.09
N GLU A 324 -15.46 -3.90 -23.13
CA GLU A 324 -16.25 -2.71 -23.46
C GLU A 324 -17.74 -3.06 -23.67
N HIS A 325 -18.02 -4.25 -24.18
CA HIS A 325 -19.38 -4.75 -24.32
C HIS A 325 -20.08 -4.90 -22.97
N THR A 326 -19.41 -5.52 -21.99
CA THR A 326 -19.92 -5.69 -20.62
C THR A 326 -20.12 -4.33 -19.95
N ILE A 327 -19.16 -3.40 -20.09
CA ILE A 327 -19.27 -2.03 -19.57
C ILE A 327 -20.47 -1.31 -20.19
N SER A 328 -20.64 -1.41 -21.50
CA SER A 328 -21.78 -0.77 -22.19
C SER A 328 -23.13 -1.36 -21.76
N LYS A 329 -23.21 -2.66 -21.59
CA LYS A 329 -24.40 -3.37 -21.09
C LYS A 329 -24.74 -2.93 -19.64
N ALA A 330 -23.74 -2.80 -18.79
CA ALA A 330 -23.89 -2.41 -17.40
C ALA A 330 -24.50 -1.01 -17.20
N LYS A 331 -24.30 -0.08 -18.14
CA LYS A 331 -24.86 1.29 -18.07
C LYS A 331 -26.39 1.32 -17.94
N LYS A 332 -27.09 0.21 -18.26
CA LYS A 332 -28.54 0.10 -18.08
C LYS A 332 -28.96 -0.16 -16.63
N TYR A 333 -28.05 -0.72 -15.84
CA TYR A 333 -28.34 -1.23 -14.49
C TYR A 333 -27.64 -0.46 -13.38
N PHE A 334 -26.64 0.33 -13.72
CA PHE A 334 -25.86 1.09 -12.76
C PHE A 334 -26.20 2.58 -12.83
N PRO A 335 -26.14 3.31 -11.70
CA PRO A 335 -26.21 4.76 -11.69
C PRO A 335 -25.17 5.39 -12.62
N GLN A 336 -25.47 6.57 -13.16
CA GLN A 336 -24.58 7.29 -14.04
C GLN A 336 -23.22 7.55 -13.31
N GLY A 337 -22.12 7.22 -13.99
CA GLY A 337 -20.78 7.39 -13.46
C GLY A 337 -20.26 6.24 -12.57
N ALA A 338 -21.13 5.37 -12.03
CA ALA A 338 -20.73 4.29 -11.14
C ALA A 338 -20.01 3.14 -11.85
N VAL A 339 -20.35 2.83 -13.10
CA VAL A 339 -19.88 1.63 -13.81
C VAL A 339 -18.36 1.51 -13.79
N ASN A 340 -17.63 2.53 -14.20
CA ASN A 340 -16.17 2.47 -14.29
C ASN A 340 -15.53 2.32 -12.89
N ILE A 341 -16.08 3.01 -11.90
CA ILE A 341 -15.60 2.94 -10.50
C ILE A 341 -15.79 1.53 -9.94
N VAL A 342 -16.94 0.91 -10.22
CA VAL A 342 -17.25 -0.46 -9.80
C VAL A 342 -16.35 -1.46 -10.54
N VAL A 343 -16.13 -1.27 -11.84
CA VAL A 343 -15.20 -2.07 -12.64
C VAL A 343 -13.79 -2.01 -12.08
N ASP A 344 -13.31 -0.83 -11.69
CA ASP A 344 -11.98 -0.66 -11.10
C ASP A 344 -11.85 -1.34 -9.73
N ARG A 345 -12.94 -1.44 -8.96
CA ARG A 345 -12.94 -2.15 -7.68
C ARG A 345 -13.02 -3.67 -7.81
N ILE A 346 -13.92 -4.16 -8.66
CA ILE A 346 -14.29 -5.58 -8.76
C ILE A 346 -13.45 -6.31 -9.82
N GLY A 347 -13.09 -5.63 -10.91
CA GLY A 347 -12.34 -6.24 -12.02
C GLY A 347 -13.16 -7.24 -12.82
N ALA A 348 -12.53 -8.34 -13.25
CA ALA A 348 -13.16 -9.35 -14.11
C ALA A 348 -14.42 -9.96 -13.51
N ASP A 349 -14.52 -10.05 -12.19
CA ASP A 349 -15.71 -10.58 -11.49
C ASP A 349 -16.92 -9.64 -11.60
N PHE A 350 -16.74 -8.45 -12.19
CA PHE A 350 -17.84 -7.54 -12.51
C PHE A 350 -18.92 -8.17 -13.40
N GLU A 351 -18.57 -9.16 -14.24
CA GLU A 351 -19.53 -9.90 -15.03
C GLU A 351 -20.50 -10.72 -14.16
N GLU A 352 -20.01 -11.28 -13.05
CA GLU A 352 -20.88 -11.97 -12.07
C GLU A 352 -21.83 -10.98 -11.40
N VAL A 353 -21.30 -9.81 -10.99
CA VAL A 353 -22.13 -8.74 -10.41
C VAL A 353 -23.23 -8.32 -11.38
N LEU A 354 -22.90 -8.11 -12.65
CA LEU A 354 -23.87 -7.73 -13.68
C LEU A 354 -24.92 -8.82 -13.91
N ASN A 355 -24.51 -10.09 -14.03
CA ASN A 355 -25.44 -11.21 -14.20
C ASN A 355 -26.40 -11.35 -13.01
N ASN A 356 -25.92 -11.12 -11.79
CA ASN A 356 -26.76 -11.14 -10.59
C ASN A 356 -27.85 -10.05 -10.64
N ILE A 357 -27.52 -8.86 -11.15
CA ILE A 357 -28.48 -7.77 -11.32
C ILE A 357 -29.51 -8.12 -12.40
N GLU A 358 -29.08 -8.62 -13.55
CA GLU A 358 -29.96 -8.96 -14.67
C GLU A 358 -30.98 -10.02 -14.32
N ASN A 359 -30.60 -10.99 -13.47
CA ASN A 359 -31.46 -12.05 -12.98
C ASN A 359 -32.27 -11.66 -11.73
N SER A 360 -32.11 -10.43 -11.26
CA SER A 360 -32.79 -9.89 -10.08
C SER A 360 -33.91 -8.92 -10.52
N ASN A 361 -35.02 -8.93 -9.79
CA ASN A 361 -36.06 -7.90 -9.92
C ASN A 361 -35.75 -6.65 -9.07
N GLU A 362 -34.58 -6.61 -8.43
CA GLU A 362 -34.20 -5.51 -7.54
C GLU A 362 -33.50 -4.40 -8.33
N LYS A 363 -33.79 -3.16 -7.96
CA LYS A 363 -33.09 -1.99 -8.47
C LYS A 363 -31.70 -1.93 -7.85
N ASN A 364 -30.67 -1.72 -8.65
CA ASN A 364 -29.33 -1.48 -8.17
C ASN A 364 -29.16 -0.04 -7.68
N GLU A 365 -29.45 0.17 -6.41
CA GLU A 365 -29.44 1.50 -5.79
C GLU A 365 -28.01 1.94 -5.43
N LEU A 366 -27.78 3.26 -5.46
CA LEU A 366 -26.58 3.89 -4.96
C LEU A 366 -26.67 3.98 -3.42
N ILE A 367 -25.74 3.34 -2.71
CA ILE A 367 -25.71 3.28 -1.25
C ILE A 367 -24.79 4.36 -0.68
N CYS A 368 -23.69 4.66 -1.37
CA CYS A 368 -22.78 5.73 -1.02
C CYS A 368 -22.54 6.64 -2.23
N GLU A 369 -22.97 7.90 -2.13
CA GLU A 369 -22.80 8.88 -3.20
C GLU A 369 -21.36 9.35 -3.35
N CYS A 370 -20.61 9.48 -2.23
CA CYS A 370 -19.23 9.96 -2.24
C CYS A 370 -18.30 9.02 -2.99
N GLU A 371 -18.49 7.70 -2.81
CA GLU A 371 -17.66 6.63 -3.38
C GLU A 371 -18.36 5.89 -4.52
N MET A 372 -19.57 6.30 -4.89
CA MET A 372 -20.37 5.66 -5.92
C MET A 372 -20.56 4.15 -5.68
N VAL A 373 -20.74 3.75 -4.42
CA VAL A 373 -20.94 2.33 -4.04
C VAL A 373 -22.38 1.92 -4.28
N THR A 374 -22.58 0.81 -4.97
CA THR A 374 -23.89 0.29 -5.33
C THR A 374 -24.29 -0.92 -4.48
N LEU A 375 -25.60 -1.17 -4.37
CA LEU A 375 -26.14 -2.30 -3.63
C LEU A 375 -25.60 -3.64 -4.12
N SER A 376 -25.42 -3.78 -5.44
CA SER A 376 -24.91 -5.02 -6.05
C SER A 376 -23.47 -5.35 -5.64
N GLU A 377 -22.61 -4.34 -5.52
CA GLU A 377 -21.24 -4.54 -5.02
C GLU A 377 -21.24 -5.03 -3.58
N ILE A 378 -22.04 -4.39 -2.72
CA ILE A 378 -22.15 -4.79 -1.32
C ILE A 378 -22.64 -6.24 -1.22
N LYS A 379 -23.66 -6.62 -2.01
CA LYS A 379 -24.15 -7.99 -2.04
C LYS A 379 -23.14 -9.00 -2.56
N TYR A 380 -22.32 -8.59 -3.52
CA TYR A 380 -21.25 -9.44 -4.05
C TYR A 380 -20.17 -9.68 -2.98
N VAL A 381 -19.65 -8.61 -2.40
CA VAL A 381 -18.59 -8.70 -1.39
C VAL A 381 -19.06 -9.36 -0.09
N ALA A 382 -20.31 -9.14 0.30
CA ALA A 382 -20.88 -9.76 1.51
C ALA A 382 -21.02 -11.29 1.43
N LYS A 383 -21.02 -11.87 0.23
CA LYS A 383 -21.00 -13.33 0.03
C LYS A 383 -19.60 -13.93 0.17
N ASP A 384 -18.55 -13.11 0.17
CA ASP A 384 -17.18 -13.59 0.26
C ASP A 384 -16.91 -14.23 1.62
N ALA A 385 -16.31 -15.42 1.62
CA ALA A 385 -15.98 -16.17 2.83
C ALA A 385 -14.94 -15.47 3.75
N ALA A 386 -14.24 -14.47 3.23
CA ALA A 386 -13.31 -13.65 3.99
C ALA A 386 -13.98 -12.43 4.66
N SER A 387 -15.26 -12.16 4.38
CA SER A 387 -16.05 -11.04 4.90
C SER A 387 -16.89 -11.47 6.09
N TYR A 388 -16.42 -11.19 7.32
CA TYR A 388 -17.13 -11.54 8.56
C TYR A 388 -17.87 -10.36 9.17
N TYR A 389 -17.40 -9.14 8.93
CA TYR A 389 -17.91 -7.93 9.57
C TYR A 389 -18.20 -6.83 8.54
N LEU A 390 -19.02 -5.87 8.92
CA LEU A 390 -19.34 -4.70 8.09
C LEU A 390 -18.08 -3.92 7.65
N ASN A 391 -17.07 -3.87 8.51
CA ASN A 391 -15.80 -3.22 8.16
C ASN A 391 -15.06 -3.94 7.04
N ASP A 392 -15.19 -5.26 6.89
CA ASP A 392 -14.57 -6.01 5.80
C ASP A 392 -15.19 -5.56 4.47
N ILE A 393 -16.53 -5.53 4.40
CA ILE A 393 -17.24 -5.03 3.23
C ILE A 393 -16.79 -3.62 2.88
N ARG A 394 -16.68 -2.74 3.89
CA ARG A 394 -16.24 -1.37 3.70
C ARG A 394 -14.82 -1.26 3.10
N LEU A 395 -13.89 -2.10 3.52
CA LEU A 395 -12.53 -2.12 2.99
C LEU A 395 -12.46 -2.50 1.50
N TYR A 396 -13.46 -3.22 0.98
CA TYR A 396 -13.52 -3.62 -0.43
C TYR A 396 -14.17 -2.57 -1.32
N VAL A 397 -15.14 -1.82 -0.81
CA VAL A 397 -16.00 -0.94 -1.62
C VAL A 397 -15.85 0.55 -1.31
N VAL A 398 -15.12 0.94 -0.26
CA VAL A 398 -14.94 2.35 0.17
C VAL A 398 -13.47 2.63 0.40
N ASN A 399 -12.97 3.75 -0.11
CA ASN A 399 -11.59 4.22 0.10
C ASN A 399 -11.39 4.96 1.43
#